data_2a6c5a78e9ef96e999ceaa69f5ae7ecf
#
_entry.id   2a6c5a78e9ef96e999ceaa69f5ae7ecf
#
_cell.length_a   1.000
_cell.length_b   1.000
_cell.length_c   1.000
_cell.angle_alpha   90.00
_cell.angle_beta   90.00
_cell.angle_gamma   90.00
#
_symmetry.space_group_name_H-M   'P 1'
#
loop_
_entity.id
_entity.type
_entity.pdbx_description
1 polymer ?
#
loop_
_entity_poly.entity_id
_entity_poly.type
_entity_poly.pdbx_seq_one_letter_code
_entity_poly.pdbx_strand_id
1 'polypeptide(L)'
;GAAGIQLAYAKARDTFVKGGINRVLLATDGDFNVGTTDFDSLKRMVERERKSGVSLTTLGFGAGNYNEHLMEQLAHVGNGNYAYIDTAKEAHKVLVQQMAGTLATIAKDVKIQVEFNPQVVAEYRLIGYENRKLKREDFNNDRVDAGEIGAGHTVTALYEVALVGSQGRRVDPLRYGSPEAKSAHYGDGELAFLRMRYKQPGGSTSKLIERPIHLSATSDSPSARLSFAAAVAGFGQLLRGGQYLESFAYPDVLRLATRARGADPHGYRAEFLQLVSVADSLTSKAGDKLAKH
;
A
#
# COMPACT_ATOMS: atom_id res chain seq x y z
N GLY A 1 -18.56 -14.91 14.74
CA GLY A 1 -17.55 -13.90 14.40
C GLY A 1 -17.12 -13.09 15.61
N ALA A 2 -17.89 -12.09 16.06
CA ALA A 2 -17.48 -11.14 17.11
C ALA A 2 -17.14 -11.80 18.45
N ALA A 3 -17.93 -12.79 18.89
CA ALA A 3 -17.66 -13.53 20.12
C ALA A 3 -16.34 -14.30 20.08
N GLY A 4 -15.97 -14.86 18.92
CA GLY A 4 -14.67 -15.52 18.72
C GLY A 4 -13.50 -14.56 18.85
N ILE A 5 -13.60 -13.36 18.29
CA ILE A 5 -12.57 -12.32 18.41
C ILE A 5 -12.45 -11.87 19.87
N GLN A 6 -13.55 -11.67 20.56
CA GLN A 6 -13.57 -11.31 22.00
C GLN A 6 -12.85 -12.37 22.84
N LEU A 7 -13.14 -13.64 22.60
CA LEU A 7 -12.50 -14.76 23.30
C LEU A 7 -11.00 -14.82 23.00
N ALA A 8 -10.61 -14.63 21.73
CA ALA A 8 -9.19 -14.62 21.33
C ALA A 8 -8.42 -13.48 22.02
N TYR A 9 -9.00 -12.28 22.10
CA TYR A 9 -8.38 -11.18 22.82
C TYR A 9 -8.32 -11.43 24.34
N ALA A 10 -9.36 -12.02 24.94
CA ALA A 10 -9.32 -12.41 26.35
C ALA A 10 -8.16 -13.37 26.62
N LYS A 11 -7.99 -14.40 25.78
CA LYS A 11 -6.89 -15.36 25.89
C LYS A 11 -5.52 -14.69 25.67
N ALA A 12 -5.42 -13.79 24.71
CA ALA A 12 -4.16 -13.05 24.46
C ALA A 12 -3.77 -12.14 25.64
N ARG A 13 -4.75 -11.59 26.37
CA ARG A 13 -4.47 -10.85 27.62
C ARG A 13 -4.07 -11.74 28.76
N ASP A 14 -4.73 -12.89 28.93
CA ASP A 14 -4.39 -13.87 29.98
C ASP A 14 -2.96 -14.39 29.86
N THR A 15 -2.45 -14.49 28.63
CA THR A 15 -1.10 -14.99 28.30
C THR A 15 -0.15 -13.89 27.86
N PHE A 16 -0.43 -12.64 28.20
CA PHE A 16 0.34 -11.48 27.72
C PHE A 16 1.80 -11.53 28.15
N VAL A 17 2.71 -11.42 27.17
CA VAL A 17 4.15 -11.38 27.40
C VAL A 17 4.65 -9.94 27.32
N LYS A 18 5.03 -9.36 28.45
CA LYS A 18 5.58 -8.00 28.50
C LYS A 18 6.89 -7.92 27.71
N GLY A 19 6.96 -6.99 26.74
CA GLY A 19 8.09 -6.85 25.83
C GLY A 19 8.16 -7.91 24.72
N GLY A 20 7.19 -8.82 24.68
CA GLY A 20 7.02 -9.80 23.62
C GLY A 20 6.04 -9.35 22.54
N ILE A 21 5.81 -10.23 21.58
CA ILE A 21 4.83 -10.03 20.51
C ILE A 21 3.51 -10.67 20.93
N ASN A 22 2.49 -9.85 21.14
CA ASN A 22 1.14 -10.29 21.49
C ASN A 22 0.21 -10.00 20.32
N ARG A 23 -0.31 -11.04 19.69
CA ARG A 23 -1.09 -10.90 18.44
C ARG A 23 -2.17 -11.97 18.31
N VAL A 24 -3.34 -11.53 17.88
CA VAL A 24 -4.43 -12.41 17.43
C VAL A 24 -4.30 -12.56 15.91
N LEU A 25 -4.35 -13.78 15.40
CA LEU A 25 -4.47 -14.11 13.99
C LEU A 25 -5.91 -14.56 13.73
N LEU A 26 -6.67 -13.77 12.98
CA LEU A 26 -8.03 -14.09 12.58
C LEU A 26 -8.01 -14.68 11.17
N ALA A 27 -8.28 -15.98 11.06
CA ALA A 27 -8.47 -16.68 9.79
C ALA A 27 -9.96 -16.85 9.52
N THR A 28 -10.44 -16.42 8.34
CA THR A 28 -11.85 -16.48 7.97
C THR A 28 -12.02 -16.66 6.46
N ASP A 29 -13.07 -17.36 6.06
CA ASP A 29 -13.50 -17.53 4.68
C ASP A 29 -14.33 -16.35 4.13
N GLY A 30 -14.42 -15.27 4.90
CA GLY A 30 -15.09 -14.03 4.50
C GLY A 30 -16.57 -13.97 4.84
N ASP A 31 -17.20 -15.06 5.18
CA ASP A 31 -18.57 -15.07 5.70
C ASP A 31 -18.54 -14.64 7.18
N PHE A 32 -18.13 -13.41 7.39
CA PHE A 32 -18.11 -12.79 8.70
C PHE A 32 -19.53 -12.33 9.03
N ASN A 33 -20.47 -13.30 9.06
CA ASN A 33 -21.82 -13.10 9.56
C ASN A 33 -21.74 -12.79 11.06
N VAL A 34 -21.40 -11.55 11.32
CA VAL A 34 -21.47 -11.00 12.66
C VAL A 34 -22.94 -10.85 12.95
N GLY A 35 -23.49 -11.70 13.83
CA GLY A 35 -24.88 -11.64 14.23
C GLY A 35 -25.28 -10.36 14.96
N THR A 36 -24.40 -9.40 15.03
CA THR A 36 -24.61 -8.01 15.37
C THR A 36 -23.99 -7.18 14.29
N THR A 37 -24.80 -6.63 13.53
CA THR A 37 -24.72 -5.80 12.35
C THR A 37 -23.90 -4.51 12.51
N ASP A 38 -23.14 -4.33 13.56
CA ASP A 38 -22.41 -3.09 13.78
C ASP A 38 -20.91 -3.28 13.63
N PHE A 39 -20.44 -3.11 12.39
CA PHE A 39 -19.01 -3.02 12.05
C PHE A 39 -18.28 -2.00 12.93
N ASP A 40 -18.93 -0.88 13.25
CA ASP A 40 -18.36 0.16 14.09
C ASP A 40 -18.13 -0.33 15.52
N SER A 41 -19.01 -1.20 16.06
CA SER A 41 -18.79 -1.82 17.36
C SER A 41 -17.60 -2.76 17.37
N LEU A 42 -17.45 -3.57 16.32
CA LEU A 42 -16.28 -4.44 16.15
C LEU A 42 -14.99 -3.65 16.03
N LYS A 43 -14.99 -2.59 15.22
CA LYS A 43 -13.87 -1.68 15.06
C LYS A 43 -13.48 -1.03 16.39
N ARG A 44 -14.44 -0.46 17.13
CA ARG A 44 -14.20 0.11 18.47
C ARG A 44 -13.65 -0.91 19.46
N MET A 45 -14.10 -2.16 19.39
CA MET A 45 -13.55 -3.23 20.21
C MET A 45 -12.09 -3.50 19.88
N VAL A 46 -11.74 -3.67 18.60
CA VAL A 46 -10.36 -3.89 18.14
C VAL A 46 -9.47 -2.71 18.51
N GLU A 47 -9.92 -1.48 18.32
CA GLU A 47 -9.20 -0.26 18.73
C GLU A 47 -8.91 -0.21 20.24
N ARG A 48 -9.86 -0.65 21.07
CA ARG A 48 -9.66 -0.74 22.52
C ARG A 48 -8.65 -1.81 22.89
N GLU A 49 -8.75 -2.99 22.29
CA GLU A 49 -7.85 -4.12 22.56
C GLU A 49 -6.42 -3.83 22.07
N ARG A 50 -6.26 -3.14 20.95
CA ARG A 50 -4.95 -2.65 20.49
C ARG A 50 -4.21 -1.82 21.54
N LYS A 51 -4.94 -1.00 22.29
CA LYS A 51 -4.36 -0.16 23.36
C LYS A 51 -3.79 -1.00 24.51
N SER A 52 -4.23 -2.25 24.68
CA SER A 52 -3.66 -3.20 25.64
C SER A 52 -2.32 -3.80 25.17
N GLY A 53 -1.90 -3.55 23.92
CA GLY A 53 -0.69 -4.09 23.32
C GLY A 53 -0.88 -5.39 22.55
N VAL A 54 -2.14 -5.83 22.32
CA VAL A 54 -2.45 -7.00 21.50
C VAL A 54 -2.87 -6.56 20.10
N SER A 55 -2.10 -6.92 19.08
CA SER A 55 -2.40 -6.62 17.67
C SER A 55 -3.35 -7.65 17.04
N LEU A 56 -4.02 -7.26 15.94
CA LEU A 56 -4.89 -8.15 15.14
C LEU A 56 -4.39 -8.23 13.70
N THR A 57 -4.02 -9.41 13.24
CA THR A 57 -3.79 -9.72 11.83
C THR A 57 -4.97 -10.51 11.29
N THR A 58 -5.42 -10.18 10.09
CA THR A 58 -6.55 -10.85 9.43
C THR A 58 -6.07 -11.58 8.19
N LEU A 59 -6.48 -12.83 8.07
CA LEU A 59 -6.15 -13.72 6.96
C LEU A 59 -7.45 -14.18 6.30
N GLY A 60 -7.65 -13.80 5.05
CA GLY A 60 -8.82 -14.16 4.27
C GLY A 60 -8.58 -15.38 3.41
N PHE A 61 -9.55 -16.27 3.36
CA PHE A 61 -9.53 -17.49 2.56
C PHE A 61 -10.80 -17.62 1.73
N GLY A 62 -10.75 -18.42 0.65
CA GLY A 62 -11.93 -18.78 -0.14
C GLY A 62 -12.32 -17.77 -1.20
N ALA A 63 -13.27 -18.17 -2.04
CA ALA A 63 -13.86 -17.36 -3.10
C ALA A 63 -15.38 -17.27 -2.84
N GLY A 64 -15.97 -16.10 -2.78
CA GLY A 64 -17.41 -15.93 -2.54
C GLY A 64 -17.73 -14.57 -1.92
N ASN A 65 -18.52 -14.56 -0.88
CA ASN A 65 -18.96 -13.33 -0.19
C ASN A 65 -17.89 -12.72 0.71
N TYR A 66 -16.62 -12.79 0.29
CA TYR A 66 -15.51 -12.28 1.07
C TYR A 66 -15.52 -10.75 1.12
N ASN A 67 -15.60 -10.18 2.32
CA ASN A 67 -15.57 -8.74 2.53
C ASN A 67 -14.14 -8.27 2.83
N GLU A 68 -13.35 -8.09 1.77
CA GLU A 68 -11.96 -7.64 1.82
C GLU A 68 -11.82 -6.31 2.58
N HIS A 69 -12.67 -5.34 2.27
CA HIS A 69 -12.63 -4.02 2.88
C HIS A 69 -12.78 -4.06 4.40
N LEU A 70 -13.70 -4.90 4.90
CA LEU A 70 -13.89 -5.14 6.33
C LEU A 70 -12.63 -5.71 6.98
N MET A 71 -12.03 -6.73 6.35
CA MET A 71 -10.87 -7.42 6.89
C MET A 71 -9.63 -6.52 6.89
N GLU A 72 -9.43 -5.74 5.83
CA GLU A 72 -8.36 -4.75 5.75
C GLU A 72 -8.51 -3.68 6.84
N GLN A 73 -9.72 -3.16 7.04
CA GLN A 73 -9.98 -2.15 8.06
C GLN A 73 -9.76 -2.69 9.48
N LEU A 74 -10.20 -3.91 9.79
CA LEU A 74 -9.98 -4.53 11.09
C LEU A 74 -8.49 -4.73 11.38
N ALA A 75 -7.73 -5.22 10.41
CA ALA A 75 -6.28 -5.36 10.54
C ALA A 75 -5.61 -4.00 10.78
N HIS A 76 -6.01 -2.98 10.02
CA HIS A 76 -5.45 -1.63 10.14
C HIS A 76 -5.69 -1.04 11.54
N VAL A 77 -6.95 -1.03 12.02
CA VAL A 77 -7.25 -0.52 13.35
C VAL A 77 -6.68 -1.38 14.49
N GLY A 78 -6.35 -2.64 14.19
CA GLY A 78 -5.72 -3.59 15.12
C GLY A 78 -4.20 -3.57 15.13
N ASN A 79 -3.52 -2.65 14.46
CA ASN A 79 -2.06 -2.60 14.29
C ASN A 79 -1.51 -3.93 13.76
N GLY A 80 -2.19 -4.50 12.79
CA GLY A 80 -1.81 -5.75 12.15
C GLY A 80 -1.75 -5.64 10.65
N ASN A 81 -1.63 -6.80 10.02
CA ASN A 81 -1.58 -6.92 8.58
C ASN A 81 -2.80 -7.69 8.07
N TYR A 82 -3.21 -7.38 6.87
CA TYR A 82 -4.19 -8.12 6.11
C TYR A 82 -3.50 -8.91 5.00
N ALA A 83 -3.92 -10.15 4.78
CA ALA A 83 -3.54 -10.94 3.62
C ALA A 83 -4.71 -11.80 3.15
N TYR A 84 -4.86 -11.90 1.83
CA TYR A 84 -5.77 -12.85 1.19
C TYR A 84 -4.97 -14.06 0.71
N ILE A 85 -5.44 -15.25 1.04
CA ILE A 85 -4.77 -16.52 0.78
C ILE A 85 -5.68 -17.38 -0.09
N ASP A 86 -5.39 -17.44 -1.38
CA ASP A 86 -6.14 -18.21 -2.39
C ASP A 86 -5.51 -19.58 -2.68
N THR A 87 -4.21 -19.72 -2.40
CA THR A 87 -3.43 -20.92 -2.72
C THR A 87 -2.51 -21.32 -1.57
N ALA A 88 -2.08 -22.58 -1.55
CA ALA A 88 -1.07 -23.05 -0.61
C ALA A 88 0.28 -22.31 -0.77
N LYS A 89 0.60 -21.84 -1.99
CA LYS A 89 1.80 -21.07 -2.28
C LYS A 89 1.71 -19.68 -1.62
N GLU A 90 0.57 -19.01 -1.71
CA GLU A 90 0.32 -17.75 -1.03
C GLU A 90 0.33 -17.93 0.49
N ALA A 91 -0.26 -19.02 1.01
CA ALA A 91 -0.17 -19.36 2.43
C ALA A 91 1.29 -19.49 2.90
N HIS A 92 2.12 -20.19 2.15
CA HIS A 92 3.54 -20.32 2.47
C HIS A 92 4.27 -18.98 2.45
N LYS A 93 3.98 -18.11 1.46
CA LYS A 93 4.53 -16.74 1.39
C LYS A 93 4.19 -15.95 2.65
N VAL A 94 2.90 -15.87 2.97
CA VAL A 94 2.39 -15.05 4.09
C VAL A 94 2.81 -15.60 5.46
N LEU A 95 2.62 -16.91 5.67
CA LEU A 95 2.78 -17.53 6.99
C LEU A 95 4.21 -18.00 7.29
N VAL A 96 5.08 -18.14 6.30
CA VAL A 96 6.47 -18.58 6.47
C VAL A 96 7.45 -17.48 6.09
N GLN A 97 7.42 -17.04 4.83
CA GLN A 97 8.45 -16.11 4.34
C GLN A 97 8.28 -14.69 4.88
N GLN A 98 7.04 -14.20 5.03
CA GLN A 98 6.74 -12.87 5.53
C GLN A 98 6.43 -12.84 7.04
N MET A 99 6.49 -13.98 7.72
CA MET A 99 6.15 -14.09 9.15
C MET A 99 6.92 -13.09 10.02
N ALA A 100 8.23 -12.95 9.82
CA ALA A 100 9.05 -12.02 10.58
C ALA A 100 8.56 -10.56 10.41
N GLY A 101 8.23 -10.17 9.18
CA GLY A 101 7.67 -8.84 8.88
C GLY A 101 6.26 -8.64 9.44
N THR A 102 5.47 -9.70 9.51
CA THR A 102 4.11 -9.65 10.06
C THR A 102 4.12 -9.59 11.59
N LEU A 103 5.01 -10.31 12.24
CA LEU A 103 5.02 -10.44 13.70
C LEU A 103 5.88 -9.38 14.39
N ALA A 104 7.07 -9.07 13.89
CA ALA A 104 8.04 -8.20 14.54
C ALA A 104 7.95 -6.76 14.01
N THR A 105 7.11 -5.92 14.61
CA THR A 105 7.01 -4.49 14.29
C THR A 105 8.28 -3.76 14.71
N ILE A 106 8.94 -3.07 13.77
CA ILE A 106 10.15 -2.27 14.02
C ILE A 106 9.89 -0.76 14.02
N ALA A 107 8.79 -0.33 13.40
CA ALA A 107 8.35 1.06 13.41
C ALA A 107 6.83 1.13 13.45
N LYS A 108 6.29 2.06 14.23
CA LYS A 108 4.86 2.32 14.40
C LYS A 108 4.52 3.72 13.91
N ASP A 109 3.24 3.93 13.59
CA ASP A 109 2.70 5.22 13.16
C ASP A 109 3.54 5.86 12.05
N VAL A 110 3.92 5.06 11.06
CA VAL A 110 4.78 5.51 9.95
C VAL A 110 3.96 6.38 9.01
N LYS A 111 4.35 7.65 8.90
CA LYS A 111 3.74 8.65 8.03
C LYS A 111 4.76 9.11 7.02
N ILE A 112 4.37 9.12 5.75
CA ILE A 112 5.20 9.57 4.64
C ILE A 112 4.55 10.78 4.00
N GLN A 113 5.32 11.82 3.78
CA GLN A 113 4.94 13.00 3.03
C GLN A 113 5.98 13.27 1.94
N VAL A 114 5.51 13.47 0.72
CA VAL A 114 6.34 13.93 -0.41
C VAL A 114 5.82 15.28 -0.84
N GLU A 115 6.68 16.27 -0.83
CA GLU A 115 6.43 17.62 -1.35
C GLU A 115 7.19 17.80 -2.65
N PHE A 116 6.49 18.05 -3.74
CA PHE A 116 7.11 18.28 -5.03
C PHE A 116 7.44 19.76 -5.22
N ASN A 117 8.61 20.04 -5.84
CA ASN A 117 9.02 21.40 -6.15
C ASN A 117 8.17 21.95 -7.31
N PRO A 118 7.33 22.97 -7.10
CA PRO A 118 6.43 23.49 -8.12
C PRO A 118 7.16 24.21 -9.28
N GLN A 119 8.43 24.56 -9.11
CA GLN A 119 9.26 25.11 -10.19
C GLN A 119 9.69 24.06 -11.22
N VAL A 120 9.68 22.78 -10.80
CA VAL A 120 10.16 21.65 -11.62
C VAL A 120 8.99 20.73 -11.99
N VAL A 121 8.06 20.51 -11.08
CA VAL A 121 6.92 19.59 -11.21
C VAL A 121 5.64 20.38 -11.39
N ALA A 122 5.02 20.25 -12.56
CA ALA A 122 3.74 20.87 -12.88
C ALA A 122 2.56 20.10 -12.28
N GLU A 123 2.61 18.77 -12.33
CA GLU A 123 1.56 17.88 -11.84
C GLU A 123 2.18 16.62 -11.26
N TYR A 124 1.50 16.03 -10.27
CA TYR A 124 1.85 14.72 -9.74
C TYR A 124 0.61 13.96 -9.28
N ARG A 125 0.70 12.65 -9.29
CA ARG A 125 -0.35 11.74 -8.85
C ARG A 125 0.28 10.54 -8.12
N LEU A 126 -0.18 10.28 -6.90
CA LEU A 126 0.13 9.04 -6.19
C LEU A 126 -0.66 7.90 -6.82
N ILE A 127 0.00 6.79 -7.14
CA ILE A 127 -0.62 5.60 -7.70
C ILE A 127 -0.96 4.63 -6.56
N GLY A 128 -2.24 4.32 -6.39
CA GLY A 128 -2.72 3.50 -5.28
C GLY A 128 -2.82 4.27 -3.96
N TYR A 129 -2.89 3.53 -2.85
CA TYR A 129 -2.99 4.08 -1.49
C TYR A 129 -4.27 4.89 -1.21
N GLU A 130 -5.34 4.71 -1.97
CA GLU A 130 -6.58 5.48 -1.81
C GLU A 130 -7.17 5.35 -0.41
N ASN A 131 -7.06 4.16 0.20
CA ASN A 131 -7.56 3.87 1.55
C ASN A 131 -6.62 4.32 2.67
N ARG A 132 -5.43 4.83 2.34
CA ARG A 132 -4.38 5.18 3.31
C ARG A 132 -3.88 6.61 3.19
N LYS A 133 -4.66 7.48 2.55
CA LYS A 133 -4.33 8.90 2.45
C LYS A 133 -4.45 9.55 3.81
N LEU A 134 -3.36 10.20 4.24
CA LEU A 134 -3.32 11.02 5.44
C LEU A 134 -3.62 12.47 5.09
N LYS A 135 -4.39 13.17 5.92
CA LYS A 135 -4.56 14.61 5.78
C LYS A 135 -3.23 15.30 6.09
N ARG A 136 -2.96 16.42 5.41
CA ARG A 136 -1.69 17.14 5.55
C ARG A 136 -1.44 17.59 6.98
N GLU A 137 -2.47 18.08 7.67
CA GLU A 137 -2.44 18.51 9.07
C GLU A 137 -2.12 17.37 10.06
N ASP A 138 -2.44 16.13 9.70
CA ASP A 138 -2.24 14.96 10.55
C ASP A 138 -0.80 14.41 10.51
N PHE A 139 0.02 14.88 9.57
CA PHE A 139 1.42 14.43 9.47
C PHE A 139 2.23 14.73 10.74
N ASN A 140 2.02 15.89 11.34
CA ASN A 140 2.70 16.31 12.58
C ASN A 140 1.98 15.90 13.86
N ASN A 141 0.83 15.22 13.75
CA ASN A 141 0.00 14.84 14.89
C ASN A 141 0.32 13.42 15.37
N ASP A 142 1.05 13.29 16.46
CA ASP A 142 1.42 11.99 17.05
C ASP A 142 0.23 11.19 17.63
N ARG A 143 -0.96 11.78 17.70
CA ARG A 143 -2.18 11.09 18.14
C ARG A 143 -2.90 10.37 16.98
N VAL A 144 -2.60 10.75 15.75
CA VAL A 144 -3.16 10.11 14.56
C VAL A 144 -2.41 8.84 14.27
N ASP A 145 -3.13 7.74 14.29
CA ASP A 145 -2.65 6.41 13.96
C ASP A 145 -2.27 6.29 12.48
N ALA A 146 -1.23 5.52 12.18
CA ALA A 146 -0.74 5.32 10.83
C ALA A 146 -0.20 3.89 10.65
N GLY A 147 0.50 3.62 9.54
CA GLY A 147 0.96 2.27 9.22
C GLY A 147 2.06 1.74 10.12
N GLU A 148 2.09 0.42 10.26
CA GLU A 148 3.15 -0.31 10.96
C GLU A 148 4.15 -0.89 9.94
N ILE A 149 5.43 -0.91 10.30
CA ILE A 149 6.46 -1.58 9.49
C ILE A 149 7.08 -2.71 10.31
N GLY A 150 7.08 -3.91 9.75
CA GLY A 150 7.68 -5.09 10.32
C GLY A 150 9.13 -5.31 9.87
N ALA A 151 9.85 -6.18 10.59
CA ALA A 151 11.23 -6.52 10.27
C ALA A 151 11.36 -7.13 8.87
N GLY A 152 12.26 -6.59 8.05
CA GLY A 152 12.46 -7.03 6.66
C GLY A 152 11.37 -6.59 5.67
N HIS A 153 10.37 -5.84 6.11
CA HIS A 153 9.30 -5.34 5.25
C HIS A 153 9.79 -4.18 4.38
N THR A 154 9.32 -4.13 3.15
CA THR A 154 9.56 -3.02 2.22
C THR A 154 8.24 -2.47 1.71
N VAL A 155 8.13 -1.16 1.61
CA VAL A 155 6.96 -0.46 1.08
C VAL A 155 7.38 0.37 -0.11
N THR A 156 6.59 0.35 -1.19
CA THR A 156 6.85 1.13 -2.40
C THR A 156 5.69 2.08 -2.65
N ALA A 157 5.97 3.37 -2.72
CA ALA A 157 5.03 4.38 -3.21
C ALA A 157 5.50 4.87 -4.59
N LEU A 158 4.60 4.83 -5.57
CA LEU A 158 4.86 5.29 -6.93
C LEU A 158 4.07 6.57 -7.19
N TYR A 159 4.76 7.54 -7.78
CA TYR A 159 4.17 8.78 -8.25
C TYR A 159 4.37 8.92 -9.74
N GLU A 160 3.32 9.28 -10.44
CA GLU A 160 3.40 9.79 -11.80
C GLU A 160 3.61 11.30 -11.70
N VAL A 161 4.58 11.82 -12.45
CA VAL A 161 5.02 13.22 -12.36
C VAL A 161 5.11 13.81 -13.75
N ALA A 162 4.47 14.96 -13.98
CA ALA A 162 4.65 15.77 -15.18
C ALA A 162 5.57 16.96 -14.86
N LEU A 163 6.69 17.07 -15.54
CA LEU A 163 7.62 18.18 -15.35
C LEU A 163 7.08 19.46 -16.01
N VAL A 164 7.49 20.62 -15.50
CA VAL A 164 7.19 21.91 -16.10
C VAL A 164 7.76 21.94 -17.53
N GLY A 165 6.92 22.33 -18.50
CA GLY A 165 7.29 22.35 -19.92
C GLY A 165 7.18 21.00 -20.65
N SER A 166 6.85 19.90 -19.95
CA SER A 166 6.61 18.60 -20.61
C SER A 166 5.25 18.54 -21.28
N GLN A 167 5.09 17.62 -22.25
CA GLN A 167 3.83 17.30 -22.90
C GLN A 167 2.87 16.46 -22.04
N GLY A 168 3.33 15.97 -20.89
CA GLY A 168 2.58 15.05 -20.02
C GLY A 168 1.58 15.73 -19.08
N ARG A 169 1.32 17.03 -19.24
CA ARG A 169 0.35 17.75 -18.43
C ARG A 169 -1.07 17.41 -18.86
N ARG A 170 -1.95 17.21 -17.88
CA ARG A 170 -3.39 16.92 -18.10
C ARG A 170 -4.31 18.06 -17.67
N VAL A 171 -3.79 19.00 -16.89
CA VAL A 171 -4.54 20.14 -16.34
C VAL A 171 -3.92 21.44 -16.86
N ASP A 172 -4.77 22.41 -17.17
CA ASP A 172 -4.32 23.74 -17.57
C ASP A 172 -3.53 24.43 -16.46
N PRO A 173 -2.59 25.35 -16.80
CA PRO A 173 -1.87 26.12 -15.81
C PRO A 173 -2.81 26.90 -14.90
N LEU A 174 -2.50 26.92 -13.60
CA LEU A 174 -3.26 27.74 -12.66
C LEU A 174 -3.15 29.21 -13.02
N ARG A 175 -4.29 29.90 -13.14
CA ARG A 175 -4.34 31.33 -13.50
C ARG A 175 -3.61 32.22 -12.47
N TYR A 176 -3.65 31.85 -11.19
CA TYR A 176 -3.09 32.61 -10.07
C TYR A 176 -1.88 31.93 -9.42
N GLY A 177 -1.41 30.83 -9.98
CA GLY A 177 -0.24 30.09 -9.54
C GLY A 177 0.95 30.34 -10.46
N SER A 178 1.48 31.59 -10.45
CA SER A 178 2.74 31.83 -11.18
C SER A 178 3.91 31.18 -10.45
N PRO A 179 4.78 30.43 -11.13
CA PRO A 179 6.02 29.88 -10.56
C PRO A 179 7.02 30.96 -10.10
N GLU A 180 6.78 32.21 -10.49
CA GLU A 180 7.63 33.38 -10.16
C GLU A 180 7.50 33.84 -8.70
N ALA A 181 6.60 33.28 -7.91
CA ALA A 181 6.44 33.64 -6.52
C ALA A 181 7.60 33.09 -5.68
N LYS A 182 8.63 33.92 -5.58
CA LYS A 182 9.71 33.90 -4.59
C LYS A 182 10.75 32.80 -4.77
N SER A 183 11.88 33.18 -5.30
CA SER A 183 13.19 32.58 -5.08
C SER A 183 13.58 32.52 -3.58
N ALA A 184 12.88 31.71 -2.81
CA ALA A 184 13.48 31.14 -1.64
C ALA A 184 14.46 30.09 -2.18
N HIS A 185 15.70 30.20 -1.85
CA HIS A 185 16.79 29.29 -2.20
C HIS A 185 16.56 27.89 -1.67
N TYR A 186 15.56 27.17 -2.23
CA TYR A 186 15.45 25.74 -2.05
C TYR A 186 16.26 25.10 -3.17
N GLY A 187 17.36 24.48 -2.80
CA GLY A 187 18.34 23.73 -3.53
C GLY A 187 18.20 23.69 -5.05
N ASP A 188 19.12 24.34 -5.78
CA ASP A 188 19.23 24.17 -7.24
C ASP A 188 19.18 22.68 -7.59
N GLY A 189 18.14 22.29 -8.32
CA GLY A 189 17.97 20.90 -8.80
C GLY A 189 17.18 19.95 -7.92
N GLU A 190 16.48 20.41 -6.86
CA GLU A 190 15.58 19.56 -6.11
C GLU A 190 14.26 19.32 -6.87
N LEU A 191 13.91 18.04 -7.05
CA LEU A 191 12.65 17.58 -7.63
C LEU A 191 11.54 17.53 -6.57
N ALA A 192 11.88 17.02 -5.39
CA ALA A 192 10.94 16.80 -4.30
C ALA A 192 11.66 16.69 -2.94
N PHE A 193 10.90 16.82 -1.88
CA PHE A 193 11.36 16.64 -0.50
C PHE A 193 10.55 15.58 0.20
N LEU A 194 11.22 14.52 0.68
CA LEU A 194 10.62 13.41 1.42
C LEU A 194 10.74 13.67 2.92
N ARG A 195 9.61 13.53 3.63
CA ARG A 195 9.55 13.48 5.08
C ARG A 195 8.94 12.16 5.53
N MET A 196 9.54 11.52 6.51
CA MET A 196 9.01 10.31 7.13
C MET A 196 9.03 10.46 8.65
N ARG A 197 7.86 10.31 9.26
CA ARG A 197 7.74 10.21 10.72
C ARG A 197 7.46 8.77 11.11
N TYR A 198 8.02 8.33 12.23
CA TYR A 198 7.76 7.01 12.79
C TYR A 198 8.03 7.00 14.29
N LYS A 199 7.37 6.11 15.01
CA LYS A 199 7.66 5.80 16.41
C LYS A 199 8.42 4.50 16.53
N GLN A 200 9.32 4.41 17.48
CA GLN A 200 9.90 3.12 17.89
C GLN A 200 8.83 2.26 18.56
N PRO A 201 8.92 0.91 18.54
CA PRO A 201 7.88 0.03 19.08
C PRO A 201 7.44 0.35 20.50
N GLY A 202 8.36 0.74 21.38
CA GLY A 202 8.07 1.14 22.77
C GLY A 202 7.96 2.65 22.98
N GLY A 203 8.04 3.47 21.93
CA GLY A 203 8.05 4.94 22.02
C GLY A 203 6.66 5.56 21.82
N SER A 204 6.45 6.72 22.45
CA SER A 204 5.24 7.55 22.28
C SER A 204 5.47 8.79 21.40
N THR A 205 6.73 9.18 21.19
CA THR A 205 7.12 10.36 20.42
C THR A 205 7.70 9.93 19.07
N SER A 206 7.28 10.58 17.99
CA SER A 206 7.79 10.31 16.65
C SER A 206 9.19 10.87 16.42
N LYS A 207 9.96 10.16 15.60
CA LYS A 207 11.20 10.61 14.99
C LYS A 207 10.93 11.07 13.58
N LEU A 208 11.68 12.03 13.08
CA LEU A 208 11.59 12.57 11.74
C LEU A 208 12.84 12.20 10.95
N ILE A 209 12.64 11.72 9.72
CA ILE A 209 13.68 11.57 8.70
C ILE A 209 13.28 12.47 7.54
N GLU A 210 14.24 13.23 7.04
CA GLU A 210 14.06 14.15 5.92
C GLU A 210 15.10 13.86 4.84
N ARG A 211 14.69 13.92 3.57
CA ARG A 211 15.57 13.67 2.45
C ARG A 211 15.17 14.46 1.21
N PRO A 212 16.02 15.33 0.66
CA PRO A 212 15.81 15.92 -0.64
C PRO A 212 15.97 14.85 -1.75
N ILE A 213 15.17 14.99 -2.80
CA ILE A 213 15.24 14.18 -4.01
C ILE A 213 15.63 15.12 -5.14
N HIS A 214 16.83 14.92 -5.69
CA HIS A 214 17.39 15.79 -6.73
C HIS A 214 17.05 15.29 -8.14
N LEU A 215 16.95 16.23 -9.08
CA LEU A 215 16.81 15.93 -10.51
C LEU A 215 17.96 15.06 -11.05
N SER A 216 19.18 15.23 -10.49
CA SER A 216 20.32 14.38 -10.83
C SER A 216 20.14 12.89 -10.52
N ALA A 217 19.13 12.55 -9.71
CA ALA A 217 18.75 11.16 -9.44
C ALA A 217 17.82 10.56 -10.51
N THR A 218 17.40 11.36 -11.51
CA THR A 218 16.60 10.86 -12.64
C THR A 218 17.47 10.02 -13.58
N SER A 219 16.86 9.01 -14.19
CA SER A 219 17.56 8.11 -15.10
C SER A 219 16.61 7.60 -16.18
N ASP A 220 17.08 7.58 -17.42
CA ASP A 220 16.39 6.97 -18.55
C ASP A 220 16.43 5.43 -18.49
N SER A 221 17.26 4.88 -17.60
CA SER A 221 17.39 3.44 -17.36
C SER A 221 16.91 3.08 -15.95
N PRO A 222 15.60 2.86 -15.76
CA PRO A 222 15.06 2.54 -14.45
C PRO A 222 15.60 1.20 -13.94
N SER A 223 15.78 1.09 -12.62
CA SER A 223 16.20 -0.17 -12.02
C SER A 223 15.15 -1.28 -12.26
N ALA A 224 15.58 -2.53 -12.26
CA ALA A 224 14.67 -3.66 -12.38
C ALA A 224 13.55 -3.64 -11.30
N ARG A 225 13.86 -3.15 -10.09
CA ARG A 225 12.84 -3.01 -9.01
C ARG A 225 11.79 -1.98 -9.38
N LEU A 226 12.19 -0.82 -9.86
CA LEU A 226 11.26 0.24 -10.28
C LEU A 226 10.43 -0.21 -11.48
N SER A 227 11.05 -0.83 -12.48
CA SER A 227 10.36 -1.35 -13.67
C SER A 227 9.31 -2.40 -13.31
N PHE A 228 9.65 -3.33 -12.40
CA PHE A 228 8.68 -4.33 -11.94
C PHE A 228 7.55 -3.71 -11.12
N ALA A 229 7.85 -2.78 -10.23
CA ALA A 229 6.84 -2.05 -9.45
C ALA A 229 5.90 -1.22 -10.36
N ALA A 230 6.45 -0.58 -11.40
CA ALA A 230 5.65 0.13 -12.40
C ALA A 230 4.74 -0.82 -13.21
N ALA A 231 5.22 -2.02 -13.55
CA ALA A 231 4.40 -3.04 -14.20
C ALA A 231 3.23 -3.48 -13.31
N VAL A 232 3.47 -3.74 -12.02
CA VAL A 232 2.41 -4.09 -11.05
C VAL A 232 1.41 -2.95 -10.89
N ALA A 233 1.88 -1.72 -10.78
CA ALA A 233 1.02 -0.54 -10.68
C ALA A 233 0.18 -0.33 -11.96
N GLY A 234 0.78 -0.49 -13.14
CA GLY A 234 0.09 -0.43 -14.42
C GLY A 234 -0.99 -1.50 -14.55
N PHE A 235 -0.68 -2.74 -14.17
CA PHE A 235 -1.65 -3.82 -14.14
C PHE A 235 -2.85 -3.51 -13.23
N GLY A 236 -2.60 -3.05 -12.00
CA GLY A 236 -3.66 -2.65 -11.08
C GLY A 236 -4.53 -1.51 -11.63
N GLN A 237 -3.95 -0.55 -12.34
CA GLN A 237 -4.70 0.53 -12.98
C GLN A 237 -5.53 0.01 -14.17
N LEU A 238 -5.02 -0.93 -14.99
CA LEU A 238 -5.77 -1.56 -16.08
C LEU A 238 -7.01 -2.30 -15.56
N LEU A 239 -6.87 -3.07 -14.49
CA LEU A 239 -7.99 -3.76 -13.84
C LEU A 239 -9.06 -2.79 -13.30
N ARG A 240 -8.68 -1.55 -12.98
CA ARG A 240 -9.57 -0.48 -12.50
C ARG A 240 -10.11 0.42 -13.64
N GLY A 241 -9.97 0.00 -14.88
CA GLY A 241 -10.50 0.71 -16.05
C GLY A 241 -9.51 1.64 -16.75
N GLY A 242 -8.27 1.72 -16.32
CA GLY A 242 -7.17 2.35 -17.07
C GLY A 242 -7.26 3.86 -17.31
N GLN A 243 -8.04 4.60 -16.52
CA GLN A 243 -8.39 6.02 -16.74
C GLN A 243 -7.21 6.94 -17.06
N TYR A 244 -6.01 6.61 -16.57
CA TYR A 244 -4.82 7.46 -16.69
C TYR A 244 -3.69 6.82 -17.51
N LEU A 245 -3.97 5.74 -18.23
CA LEU A 245 -2.93 4.92 -18.87
C LEU A 245 -2.79 5.19 -20.37
N GLU A 246 -3.66 6.01 -20.97
CA GLU A 246 -3.64 6.32 -22.41
C GLU A 246 -3.56 5.04 -23.26
N SER A 247 -2.45 4.85 -23.98
CA SER A 247 -2.18 3.67 -24.81
C SER A 247 -1.50 2.50 -24.07
N PHE A 248 -1.19 2.65 -22.78
CA PHE A 248 -0.53 1.60 -22.01
C PHE A 248 -1.49 0.44 -21.74
N ALA A 249 -1.11 -0.76 -22.15
CA ALA A 249 -1.97 -1.93 -22.14
C ALA A 249 -1.28 -3.16 -21.53
N TYR A 250 -1.99 -4.30 -21.42
CA TYR A 250 -1.45 -5.53 -20.85
C TYR A 250 -0.13 -6.00 -21.51
N PRO A 251 0.06 -5.91 -22.85
CA PRO A 251 1.35 -6.23 -23.48
C PRO A 251 2.51 -5.39 -22.94
N ASP A 252 2.27 -4.12 -22.57
CA ASP A 252 3.30 -3.25 -22.00
C ASP A 252 3.68 -3.70 -20.59
N VAL A 253 2.69 -4.09 -19.79
CA VAL A 253 2.91 -4.69 -18.47
C VAL A 253 3.76 -5.94 -18.58
N LEU A 254 3.40 -6.86 -19.50
CA LEU A 254 4.14 -8.10 -19.74
C LEU A 254 5.59 -7.82 -20.14
N ARG A 255 5.80 -6.87 -21.05
CA ARG A 255 7.14 -6.47 -21.50
C ARG A 255 7.99 -5.95 -20.36
N LEU A 256 7.47 -5.02 -19.54
CA LEU A 256 8.18 -4.45 -18.41
C LEU A 256 8.48 -5.51 -17.35
N ALA A 257 7.49 -6.29 -16.95
CA ALA A 257 7.63 -7.29 -15.90
C ALA A 257 8.57 -8.43 -16.31
N THR A 258 8.53 -8.87 -17.57
CA THR A 258 9.43 -9.92 -18.10
C THR A 258 10.88 -9.47 -18.04
N ARG A 259 11.18 -8.26 -18.51
CA ARG A 259 12.54 -7.71 -18.47
C ARG A 259 13.06 -7.52 -17.05
N ALA A 260 12.15 -7.21 -16.11
CA ALA A 260 12.47 -6.90 -14.73
C ALA A 260 12.30 -8.09 -13.76
N ARG A 261 11.97 -9.29 -14.26
CA ARG A 261 11.68 -10.46 -13.43
C ARG A 261 12.84 -10.85 -12.52
N GLY A 262 14.07 -10.81 -13.03
CA GLY A 262 15.24 -11.24 -12.28
C GLY A 262 15.22 -12.73 -11.93
N ALA A 263 15.92 -13.11 -10.86
CA ALA A 263 16.09 -14.52 -10.46
C ALA A 263 14.79 -15.20 -9.98
N ASP A 264 13.86 -14.47 -9.37
CA ASP A 264 12.53 -14.94 -8.92
C ASP A 264 12.54 -16.33 -8.23
N PRO A 265 13.30 -16.54 -7.15
CA PRO A 265 13.53 -17.87 -6.57
C PRO A 265 12.26 -18.56 -6.07
N HIS A 266 11.20 -17.81 -5.79
CA HIS A 266 9.92 -18.34 -5.33
C HIS A 266 8.85 -18.36 -6.42
N GLY A 267 9.14 -17.86 -7.62
CA GLY A 267 8.23 -17.85 -8.75
C GLY A 267 7.05 -16.87 -8.62
N TYR A 268 7.08 -15.90 -7.71
CA TYR A 268 5.99 -14.92 -7.53
C TYR A 268 5.87 -13.96 -8.71
N ARG A 269 6.99 -13.56 -9.29
CA ARG A 269 6.98 -12.67 -10.46
C ARG A 269 6.54 -13.42 -11.72
N ALA A 270 6.88 -14.70 -11.84
CA ALA A 270 6.37 -15.55 -12.92
C ALA A 270 4.86 -15.74 -12.83
N GLU A 271 4.33 -15.93 -11.62
CA GLU A 271 2.89 -16.00 -11.36
C GLU A 271 2.16 -14.71 -11.72
N PHE A 272 2.74 -13.56 -11.36
CA PHE A 272 2.23 -12.25 -11.78
C PHE A 272 2.11 -12.15 -13.31
N LEU A 273 3.12 -12.59 -14.07
CA LEU A 273 3.06 -12.62 -15.54
C LEU A 273 1.91 -13.49 -16.07
N GLN A 274 1.64 -14.63 -15.41
CA GLN A 274 0.50 -15.49 -15.76
C GLN A 274 -0.84 -14.77 -15.52
N LEU A 275 -1.00 -14.09 -14.36
CA LEU A 275 -2.20 -13.31 -14.05
C LEU A 275 -2.44 -12.21 -15.08
N VAL A 276 -1.41 -11.49 -15.50
CA VAL A 276 -1.52 -10.46 -16.54
C VAL A 276 -1.96 -11.06 -17.87
N SER A 277 -1.40 -12.22 -18.27
CA SER A 277 -1.76 -12.91 -19.51
C SER A 277 -3.21 -13.38 -19.49
N VAL A 278 -3.70 -13.87 -18.35
CA VAL A 278 -5.11 -14.27 -18.19
C VAL A 278 -6.03 -13.05 -18.32
N ALA A 279 -5.71 -11.95 -17.65
CA ALA A 279 -6.50 -10.72 -17.72
C ALA A 279 -6.57 -10.17 -19.15
N ASP A 280 -5.45 -10.14 -19.88
CA ASP A 280 -5.39 -9.74 -21.28
C ASP A 280 -6.32 -10.59 -22.15
N SER A 281 -6.24 -11.92 -22.00
CA SER A 281 -7.08 -12.86 -22.76
C SER A 281 -8.58 -12.70 -22.47
N LEU A 282 -8.95 -12.38 -21.23
CA LEU A 282 -10.35 -12.19 -20.85
C LEU A 282 -10.89 -10.85 -21.40
N THR A 283 -10.09 -9.80 -21.36
CA THR A 283 -10.47 -8.47 -21.86
C THR A 283 -10.62 -8.48 -23.39
N SER A 284 -9.71 -9.13 -24.11
CA SER A 284 -9.77 -9.25 -25.56
C SER A 284 -11.03 -10.01 -26.02
N LYS A 285 -11.39 -11.10 -25.34
CA LYS A 285 -12.62 -11.86 -25.63
C LYS A 285 -13.90 -11.09 -25.33
N ALA A 286 -13.88 -10.20 -24.32
CA ALA A 286 -15.03 -9.34 -24.01
C ALA A 286 -15.23 -8.28 -25.09
N GLY A 287 -14.13 -7.67 -25.58
CA GLY A 287 -14.15 -6.71 -26.69
C GLY A 287 -14.71 -7.31 -27.98
N ASP A 288 -14.28 -8.52 -28.34
CA ASP A 288 -14.77 -9.24 -29.52
C ASP A 288 -16.27 -9.58 -29.46
N LYS A 289 -16.81 -9.81 -28.28
CA LYS A 289 -18.26 -10.06 -28.11
C LYS A 289 -19.08 -8.77 -28.27
N LEU A 290 -18.59 -7.64 -27.79
CA LEU A 290 -19.26 -6.34 -27.91
C LEU A 290 -19.21 -5.79 -29.36
N ALA A 291 -18.18 -6.12 -30.11
CA ALA A 291 -18.04 -5.71 -31.51
C ALA A 291 -18.93 -6.53 -32.49
N LYS A 292 -19.54 -7.63 -32.04
CA LYS A 292 -20.41 -8.52 -32.86
C LYS A 292 -21.91 -8.29 -32.62
N HIS A 293 -22.28 -7.32 -31.84
CA HIS A 293 -23.65 -6.83 -31.61
C HIS A 293 -23.79 -5.36 -31.98
#